data_2ec1a5cb7966feee224d19dabf2aa893
#
_entry.id   2ec1a5cb7966feee224d19dabf2aa893
#
_cell.length_a   1.000
_cell.length_b   1.000
_cell.length_c   1.000
_cell.angle_alpha   90.00
_cell.angle_beta   90.00
_cell.angle_gamma   90.00
#
_symmetry.space_group_name_H-M   'P 1'
#
loop_
_entity.id
_entity.type
_entity.pdbx_description
1 polymer ?
#
loop_
_entity_poly.entity_id
_entity_poly.type
_entity_poly.pdbx_seq_one_letter_code
_entity_poly.pdbx_strand_id
1 'polypeptide(L)'
;MSQLDKAALAQRFMALDESKQAVFLQKLSEKGIPFERLPIVAGHRPKRIPLAPAQQRLWTIHQLEPDNTAYHLTAAFMLSGPLDVARLLRAVAAVADRHDSLRTRFVEENGQAQQWIAAALLSVEQRDARALDDNARQTLADEHARRPFVLERDNPLRVQLLQVTDQQWRLQLVMHHLVSDGWSMDVFFTDLARAYLSDAPLSPLSIQYADYALWQKAWLDAGERDRQLAYWREQLGHDQQERAQPPLLIAHDRNPEKNDLRQAASVQWTLPQHLQAALQKLARDNDTTLFTVVLAAWQWALAAVGGRRDIPVGVPVANRERSEVEALVGFFVNTLVIRGKPQAALTVNEWVGKLHQTMLDAQAHQALPFDQLVTSLSPQREPGETPLFQVLFNYQRRDGGSRHLDQDVTITPLSQGVPHALFDLALDVHESDNGALALTLTYAADRFHGETARRLQQAMEAVLDAFSDGQCRLGTIEVAGDDLPRLEQWGQGRGEWQSESFVSLFSRQAAEQGNAIALVHGDTRVSFAELEARSNQLARYLIEQGVAADEVVGVSFERGVTMIEAFLAVMKAGGAFLPLDPGYPADRLRYMLEDSG
;
A
#
# COMPACT_ATOMS: atom_id res chain seq x y z
N MET A 1 43.59 1.23 2.40
CA MET A 1 43.28 2.30 3.37
C MET A 1 42.83 1.66 4.67
N SER A 2 43.48 1.96 5.79
CA SER A 2 43.09 1.37 7.09
C SER A 2 41.74 1.92 7.57
N GLN A 3 41.13 1.25 8.56
CA GLN A 3 39.87 1.71 9.15
C GLN A 3 40.02 3.07 9.87
N LEU A 4 41.20 3.31 10.46
CA LEU A 4 41.58 4.61 11.05
C LEU A 4 41.66 5.73 10.00
N ASP A 5 42.21 5.45 8.82
CA ASP A 5 42.29 6.43 7.72
C ASP A 5 40.90 6.82 7.22
N LYS A 6 39.97 5.86 7.16
CA LYS A 6 38.59 6.11 6.76
C LYS A 6 37.83 6.98 7.75
N ALA A 7 37.98 6.72 9.06
CA ALA A 7 37.36 7.52 10.12
C ALA A 7 37.90 8.97 10.11
N ALA A 8 39.20 9.15 9.92
CA ALA A 8 39.80 10.49 9.80
C ALA A 8 39.27 11.25 8.57
N LEU A 9 39.08 10.57 7.43
CA LEU A 9 38.49 11.18 6.24
C LEU A 9 37.01 11.56 6.48
N ALA A 10 36.23 10.70 7.16
CA ALA A 10 34.85 11.00 7.52
C ALA A 10 34.75 12.21 8.45
N GLN A 11 35.59 12.28 9.49
CA GLN A 11 35.65 13.45 10.39
C GLN A 11 36.01 14.73 9.65
N ARG A 12 36.98 14.64 8.72
CA ARG A 12 37.38 15.79 7.90
C ARG A 12 36.24 16.25 7.01
N PHE A 13 35.50 15.34 6.40
CA PHE A 13 34.31 15.65 5.60
C PHE A 13 33.26 16.41 6.43
N MET A 14 32.92 15.89 7.60
CA MET A 14 31.89 16.48 8.48
C MET A 14 32.32 17.87 9.03
N ALA A 15 33.60 18.20 9.03
CA ALA A 15 34.11 19.50 9.45
C ALA A 15 34.14 20.56 8.32
N LEU A 16 33.84 20.19 7.08
CA LEU A 16 33.82 21.09 5.93
C LEU A 16 32.46 21.79 5.78
N ASP A 17 32.47 23.01 5.21
CA ASP A 17 31.24 23.63 4.72
C ASP A 17 30.69 22.94 3.45
N GLU A 18 29.42 23.15 3.14
CA GLU A 18 28.72 22.47 2.04
C GLU A 18 29.45 22.58 0.68
N SER A 19 30.03 23.76 0.37
CA SER A 19 30.76 23.98 -0.88
C SER A 19 32.04 23.14 -0.97
N LYS A 20 32.74 23.00 0.15
CA LYS A 20 33.96 22.18 0.23
C LYS A 20 33.66 20.69 0.33
N GLN A 21 32.49 20.31 0.89
CA GLN A 21 32.03 18.93 0.90
C GLN A 21 31.84 18.38 -0.52
N ALA A 22 31.24 19.14 -1.43
CA ALA A 22 31.08 18.75 -2.83
C ALA A 22 32.46 18.50 -3.51
N VAL A 23 33.43 19.41 -3.32
CA VAL A 23 34.79 19.26 -3.85
C VAL A 23 35.51 18.04 -3.24
N PHE A 24 35.29 17.81 -1.93
CA PHE A 24 35.87 16.65 -1.24
C PHE A 24 35.37 15.34 -1.80
N LEU A 25 34.05 15.22 -2.05
CA LEU A 25 33.43 14.03 -2.64
C LEU A 25 33.92 13.78 -4.06
N GLN A 26 34.03 14.83 -4.88
CA GLN A 26 34.62 14.69 -6.22
C GLN A 26 36.04 14.09 -6.15
N LYS A 27 36.89 14.59 -5.24
CA LYS A 27 38.25 14.07 -5.04
C LYS A 27 38.28 12.64 -4.51
N LEU A 28 37.29 12.22 -3.69
CA LEU A 28 37.14 10.83 -3.27
C LEU A 28 36.79 9.94 -4.45
N SER A 29 35.83 10.36 -5.29
CA SER A 29 35.43 9.66 -6.49
C SER A 29 36.58 9.49 -7.48
N GLU A 30 37.36 10.56 -7.73
CA GLU A 30 38.57 10.52 -8.58
C GLU A 30 39.62 9.51 -8.05
N LYS A 31 39.65 9.25 -6.75
CA LYS A 31 40.52 8.26 -6.11
C LYS A 31 39.90 6.87 -6.01
N GLY A 32 38.70 6.66 -6.56
CA GLY A 32 37.97 5.40 -6.49
C GLY A 32 37.55 5.00 -5.08
N ILE A 33 37.33 5.99 -4.18
CA ILE A 33 36.86 5.77 -2.82
C ILE A 33 35.38 6.19 -2.76
N PRO A 34 34.41 5.25 -2.79
CA PRO A 34 33.01 5.57 -2.62
C PRO A 34 32.74 6.15 -1.23
N PHE A 35 31.94 7.20 -1.15
CA PHE A 35 31.63 7.87 0.12
C PHE A 35 30.94 6.93 1.13
N GLU A 36 30.07 6.06 0.65
CA GLU A 36 29.40 5.05 1.46
C GLU A 36 30.34 4.07 2.17
N ARG A 37 31.62 3.99 1.78
CA ARG A 37 32.64 3.20 2.48
C ARG A 37 33.28 3.92 3.66
N LEU A 38 32.98 5.20 3.85
CA LEU A 38 33.43 5.95 5.02
C LEU A 38 32.45 5.72 6.19
N PRO A 39 32.92 5.51 7.43
CA PRO A 39 32.05 5.33 8.58
C PRO A 39 31.29 6.62 8.91
N ILE A 40 30.10 6.48 9.49
CA ILE A 40 29.42 7.59 10.16
C ILE A 40 30.18 7.86 11.47
N VAL A 41 30.52 9.11 11.70
CA VAL A 41 31.31 9.52 12.87
C VAL A 41 30.58 10.60 13.66
N ALA A 42 30.77 10.60 14.98
CA ALA A 42 30.33 11.69 15.81
C ALA A 42 31.08 12.97 15.43
N GLY A 43 30.34 14.02 15.10
CA GLY A 43 30.87 15.32 14.73
C GLY A 43 30.51 16.41 15.72
N HIS A 44 30.90 17.67 15.39
CA HIS A 44 30.43 18.81 16.13
C HIS A 44 28.93 19.00 15.91
N ARG A 45 28.14 18.95 17.00
CA ARG A 45 26.69 19.16 16.95
C ARG A 45 26.39 20.61 17.35
N PRO A 46 25.71 21.38 16.50
CA PRO A 46 25.22 22.70 16.92
C PRO A 46 24.13 22.53 17.99
N LYS A 47 23.87 23.57 18.78
CA LYS A 47 22.78 23.53 19.80
C LYS A 47 21.41 23.27 19.18
N ARG A 48 21.19 23.73 17.96
CA ARG A 48 20.04 23.50 17.13
C ARG A 48 20.48 22.68 15.92
N ILE A 49 19.97 21.48 15.83
CA ILE A 49 20.37 20.50 14.82
C ILE A 49 19.27 20.45 13.77
N PRO A 50 19.56 20.50 12.46
CA PRO A 50 18.54 20.34 11.43
C PRO A 50 17.89 18.94 11.56
N LEU A 51 16.64 18.83 11.16
CA LEU A 51 15.96 17.56 11.09
C LEU A 51 16.55 16.71 9.95
N ALA A 52 16.56 15.39 10.15
CA ALA A 52 16.77 14.48 9.03
C ALA A 52 15.65 14.69 7.98
N PRO A 53 15.94 14.50 6.69
CA PRO A 53 14.92 14.70 5.64
C PRO A 53 13.60 13.96 5.90
N ALA A 54 13.66 12.72 6.36
CA ALA A 54 12.45 11.94 6.70
C ALA A 54 11.67 12.54 7.89
N GLN A 55 12.35 13.17 8.86
CA GLN A 55 11.70 13.83 9.98
C GLN A 55 10.95 15.11 9.56
N GLN A 56 11.40 15.82 8.54
CA GLN A 56 10.80 17.09 8.10
C GLN A 56 9.32 16.92 7.74
N ARG A 57 8.97 15.83 7.05
CA ARG A 57 7.56 15.55 6.72
C ARG A 57 6.71 15.33 7.96
N LEU A 58 7.14 14.44 8.84
CA LEU A 58 6.36 14.15 10.05
C LEU A 58 6.20 15.39 10.92
N TRP A 59 7.21 16.26 10.94
CA TRP A 59 7.11 17.56 11.59
C TRP A 59 6.06 18.45 10.91
N THR A 60 6.07 18.56 9.57
CA THR A 60 5.06 19.33 8.84
C THR A 60 3.64 18.82 9.10
N ILE A 61 3.45 17.50 9.11
CA ILE A 61 2.15 16.90 9.44
C ILE A 61 1.75 17.24 10.88
N HIS A 62 2.67 17.11 11.83
CA HIS A 62 2.41 17.47 13.23
C HIS A 62 2.02 18.94 13.40
N GLN A 63 2.63 19.87 12.63
CA GLN A 63 2.26 21.30 12.65
C GLN A 63 0.86 21.56 12.06
N LEU A 64 0.48 20.81 11.01
CA LEU A 64 -0.84 20.94 10.38
C LEU A 64 -1.95 20.28 11.22
N GLU A 65 -1.62 19.18 11.87
CA GLU A 65 -2.56 18.34 12.62
C GLU A 65 -1.95 17.94 13.98
N PRO A 66 -1.83 18.87 14.94
CA PRO A 66 -1.12 18.62 16.22
C PRO A 66 -1.79 17.56 17.10
N ASP A 67 -3.09 17.32 16.91
CA ASP A 67 -3.84 16.30 17.64
C ASP A 67 -3.84 14.93 16.94
N ASN A 68 -3.18 14.80 15.78
CA ASN A 68 -3.11 13.55 15.03
C ASN A 68 -2.22 12.53 15.73
N THR A 69 -2.80 11.43 16.18
CA THR A 69 -2.11 10.33 16.86
C THR A 69 -1.74 9.15 15.95
N ALA A 70 -1.96 9.26 14.64
CA ALA A 70 -1.63 8.20 13.67
C ALA A 70 -0.12 7.88 13.60
N TYR A 71 0.72 8.84 14.03
CA TYR A 71 2.18 8.67 14.11
C TYR A 71 2.68 8.34 15.52
N HIS A 72 1.80 7.84 16.39
CA HIS A 72 2.19 7.25 17.66
C HIS A 72 2.49 5.76 17.47
N LEU A 73 3.73 5.38 17.71
CA LEU A 73 4.13 3.98 17.83
C LEU A 73 3.78 3.50 19.23
N THR A 74 2.75 2.68 19.31
CA THR A 74 2.27 2.13 20.56
C THR A 74 2.67 0.67 20.67
N ALA A 75 3.23 0.27 21.81
CA ALA A 75 3.52 -1.12 22.13
C ALA A 75 3.08 -1.43 23.55
N ALA A 76 2.36 -2.54 23.74
CA ALA A 76 1.92 -3.01 25.03
C ALA A 76 2.43 -4.42 25.31
N PHE A 77 2.77 -4.66 26.56
CA PHE A 77 3.33 -5.92 27.01
C PHE A 77 2.77 -6.30 28.38
N MET A 78 2.58 -7.61 28.59
CA MET A 78 2.35 -8.16 29.91
C MET A 78 3.68 -8.60 30.49
N LEU A 79 4.05 -8.02 31.64
CA LEU A 79 5.16 -8.47 32.46
C LEU A 79 4.59 -9.42 33.51
N SER A 80 5.08 -10.65 33.56
CA SER A 80 4.60 -11.68 34.51
C SER A 80 5.76 -12.20 35.34
N GLY A 81 5.60 -12.18 36.66
CA GLY A 81 6.60 -12.58 37.63
C GLY A 81 6.82 -11.54 38.73
N PRO A 82 7.80 -11.76 39.64
CA PRO A 82 8.13 -10.87 40.77
C PRO A 82 8.90 -9.62 40.29
N LEU A 83 8.21 -8.68 39.64
CA LEU A 83 8.81 -7.49 39.06
C LEU A 83 9.32 -6.53 40.14
N ASP A 84 10.60 -6.18 40.10
CA ASP A 84 11.15 -5.01 40.81
C ASP A 84 10.82 -3.72 40.00
N VAL A 85 9.74 -3.05 40.42
CA VAL A 85 9.26 -1.83 39.75
C VAL A 85 10.32 -0.71 39.79
N ALA A 86 11.00 -0.54 40.94
CA ALA A 86 12.02 0.50 41.07
C ALA A 86 13.20 0.27 40.12
N ARG A 87 13.59 -0.99 39.96
CA ARG A 87 14.62 -1.40 38.98
C ARG A 87 14.18 -1.19 37.55
N LEU A 88 12.93 -1.55 37.21
CA LEU A 88 12.37 -1.28 35.89
C LEU A 88 12.40 0.21 35.53
N LEU A 89 12.01 1.08 36.48
CA LEU A 89 12.02 2.53 36.27
C LEU A 89 13.42 3.08 36.03
N ARG A 90 14.41 2.59 36.82
CA ARG A 90 15.83 2.95 36.58
C ARG A 90 16.31 2.47 35.21
N ALA A 91 15.93 1.24 34.81
CA ALA A 91 16.29 0.69 33.51
C ALA A 91 15.70 1.50 32.35
N VAL A 92 14.42 1.87 32.42
CA VAL A 92 13.77 2.73 31.41
C VAL A 92 14.47 4.10 31.33
N ALA A 93 14.81 4.71 32.47
CA ALA A 93 15.55 5.98 32.50
C ALA A 93 16.95 5.82 31.86
N ALA A 94 17.66 4.74 32.14
CA ALA A 94 18.98 4.46 31.57
C ALA A 94 18.94 4.31 30.03
N VAL A 95 17.87 3.68 29.49
CA VAL A 95 17.66 3.60 28.03
C VAL A 95 17.39 4.99 27.45
N ALA A 96 16.53 5.80 28.08
CA ALA A 96 16.26 7.16 27.64
C ALA A 96 17.51 8.06 27.69
N ASP A 97 18.38 7.87 28.66
CA ASP A 97 19.67 8.59 28.76
C ASP A 97 20.65 8.16 27.66
N ARG A 98 20.68 6.87 27.33
CA ARG A 98 21.56 6.32 26.31
C ARG A 98 21.24 6.81 24.90
N HIS A 99 19.96 6.97 24.58
CA HIS A 99 19.48 7.35 23.25
C HIS A 99 18.99 8.78 23.23
N ASP A 100 19.78 9.67 22.65
CA ASP A 100 19.45 11.10 22.54
C ASP A 100 18.10 11.34 21.88
N SER A 101 17.69 10.51 20.91
CA SER A 101 16.40 10.59 20.22
C SER A 101 15.19 10.56 21.19
N LEU A 102 15.24 9.76 22.26
CA LEU A 102 14.14 9.63 23.22
C LEU A 102 13.94 10.86 24.13
N ARG A 103 14.86 11.80 24.08
CA ARG A 103 14.80 13.09 24.81
C ARG A 103 15.01 14.29 23.89
N THR A 104 14.89 14.07 22.59
CA THR A 104 14.96 15.12 21.57
C THR A 104 13.62 15.85 21.49
N ARG A 105 13.68 17.18 21.45
CA ARG A 105 12.55 18.08 21.24
C ARG A 105 12.69 18.78 19.92
N PHE A 106 11.54 19.20 19.36
CA PHE A 106 11.46 19.80 18.05
C PHE A 106 10.90 21.20 18.15
N VAL A 107 11.45 22.14 17.41
CA VAL A 107 11.01 23.54 17.39
C VAL A 107 11.13 24.09 15.97
N GLU A 108 10.36 25.12 15.68
CA GLU A 108 10.51 25.89 14.48
C GLU A 108 11.14 27.26 14.84
N GLU A 109 12.29 27.57 14.26
CA GLU A 109 12.98 28.86 14.42
C GLU A 109 13.29 29.42 13.04
N ASN A 110 12.87 30.66 12.78
CA ASN A 110 13.07 31.36 11.50
C ASN A 110 12.55 30.58 10.27
N GLY A 111 11.42 29.87 10.40
CA GLY A 111 10.83 29.05 9.33
C GLY A 111 11.58 27.76 9.05
N GLN A 112 12.49 27.34 9.92
CA GLN A 112 13.22 26.09 9.82
C GLN A 112 12.96 25.19 11.02
N ALA A 113 12.57 23.97 10.73
CA ALA A 113 12.40 22.93 11.74
C ALA A 113 13.78 22.48 12.27
N GLN A 114 13.93 22.46 13.57
CA GLN A 114 15.17 22.11 14.27
C GLN A 114 14.89 21.17 15.44
N GLN A 115 15.88 20.38 15.78
CA GLN A 115 15.84 19.50 16.95
C GLN A 115 16.92 19.89 17.95
N TRP A 116 16.65 19.65 19.24
CA TRP A 116 17.61 19.84 20.29
C TRP A 116 17.44 18.76 21.39
N ILE A 117 18.55 18.38 21.99
CA ILE A 117 18.58 17.29 22.96
C ILE A 117 18.38 17.91 24.35
N ALA A 118 17.27 17.53 25.00
CA ALA A 118 16.94 17.99 26.34
C ALA A 118 17.54 17.08 27.42
N ALA A 119 17.51 17.53 28.69
CA ALA A 119 17.80 16.65 29.81
C ALA A 119 16.72 15.55 29.91
N ALA A 120 17.12 14.35 30.27
CA ALA A 120 16.18 13.24 30.47
C ALA A 120 15.30 13.48 31.71
N LEU A 121 14.07 13.88 31.48
CA LEU A 121 13.00 13.95 32.48
C LEU A 121 11.90 12.98 32.05
N LEU A 122 12.17 11.67 32.18
CA LEU A 122 11.18 10.66 31.85
C LEU A 122 10.20 10.51 33.00
N SER A 123 8.93 10.77 32.74
CA SER A 123 7.82 10.48 33.67
C SER A 123 7.20 9.16 33.30
N VAL A 124 7.18 8.20 34.24
CA VAL A 124 6.44 6.94 34.11
C VAL A 124 5.15 7.06 34.91
N GLU A 125 4.02 6.92 34.22
CA GLU A 125 2.71 6.87 34.85
C GLU A 125 2.48 5.49 35.47
N GLN A 126 2.42 5.41 36.80
CA GLN A 126 2.14 4.18 37.53
C GLN A 126 0.73 4.21 38.09
N ARG A 127 -0.03 3.12 37.93
CA ARG A 127 -1.37 2.97 38.52
C ARG A 127 -1.60 1.56 39.03
N ASP A 128 -2.25 1.46 40.19
CA ASP A 128 -2.86 0.22 40.65
C ASP A 128 -4.18 0.00 39.92
N ALA A 129 -4.24 -1.02 39.09
CA ALA A 129 -5.39 -1.38 38.28
C ALA A 129 -5.98 -2.75 38.65
N ARG A 130 -5.61 -3.29 39.84
CA ARG A 130 -6.07 -4.62 40.29
C ARG A 130 -7.56 -4.69 40.49
N ALA A 131 -8.19 -3.57 40.92
CA ALA A 131 -9.64 -3.49 41.12
C ALA A 131 -10.43 -3.21 39.82
N LEU A 132 -9.76 -2.94 38.70
CA LEU A 132 -10.40 -2.63 37.42
C LEU A 132 -10.63 -3.91 36.62
N ASP A 133 -11.69 -3.95 35.83
CA ASP A 133 -11.91 -4.97 34.82
C ASP A 133 -11.05 -4.73 33.56
N ASP A 134 -11.04 -5.68 32.63
CA ASP A 134 -10.20 -5.61 31.44
C ASP A 134 -10.61 -4.45 30.51
N ASN A 135 -11.89 -4.09 30.44
CA ASN A 135 -12.37 -2.96 29.64
C ASN A 135 -11.87 -1.63 30.21
N ALA A 136 -11.94 -1.45 31.52
CA ALA A 136 -11.43 -0.25 32.18
C ALA A 136 -9.90 -0.14 32.03
N ARG A 137 -9.16 -1.25 32.13
CA ARG A 137 -7.72 -1.29 31.88
C ARG A 137 -7.38 -0.93 30.43
N GLN A 138 -8.17 -1.45 29.48
CA GLN A 138 -7.99 -1.12 28.06
C GLN A 138 -8.29 0.36 27.79
N THR A 139 -9.35 0.91 28.38
CA THR A 139 -9.68 2.34 28.27
C THR A 139 -8.54 3.23 28.75
N LEU A 140 -7.95 2.93 29.92
CA LEU A 140 -6.79 3.67 30.43
C LEU A 140 -5.59 3.61 29.48
N ALA A 141 -5.36 2.45 28.89
CA ALA A 141 -4.28 2.26 27.94
C ALA A 141 -4.52 3.04 26.63
N ASP A 142 -5.77 3.04 26.15
CA ASP A 142 -6.16 3.78 24.94
C ASP A 142 -6.07 5.29 25.15
N GLU A 143 -6.51 5.80 26.29
CA GLU A 143 -6.35 7.21 26.66
C GLU A 143 -4.87 7.62 26.71
N HIS A 144 -4.02 6.78 27.29
CA HIS A 144 -2.57 7.02 27.32
C HIS A 144 -1.97 7.03 25.91
N ALA A 145 -2.40 6.11 25.03
CA ALA A 145 -1.92 5.99 23.66
C ALA A 145 -2.36 7.18 22.80
N ARG A 146 -3.60 7.63 22.96
CA ARG A 146 -4.22 8.69 22.14
C ARG A 146 -3.93 10.12 22.60
N ARG A 147 -3.29 10.31 23.75
CA ARG A 147 -2.92 11.65 24.20
C ARG A 147 -1.89 12.26 23.26
N PRO A 148 -2.13 13.43 22.60
CA PRO A 148 -1.17 14.07 21.70
C PRO A 148 0.14 14.41 22.40
N PHE A 149 1.23 14.49 21.64
CA PHE A 149 2.52 15.01 22.08
C PHE A 149 2.62 16.49 21.74
N VAL A 150 3.13 17.30 22.67
CA VAL A 150 3.59 18.66 22.40
C VAL A 150 5.12 18.61 22.24
N LEU A 151 5.56 18.34 21.00
CA LEU A 151 6.95 17.98 20.70
C LEU A 151 7.97 19.05 21.03
N GLU A 152 7.53 20.31 21.26
CA GLU A 152 8.36 21.41 21.71
C GLU A 152 8.74 21.30 23.20
N ARG A 153 7.91 20.60 23.99
CA ARG A 153 8.04 20.53 25.46
C ARG A 153 8.15 19.11 25.98
N ASP A 154 7.40 18.19 25.37
CA ASP A 154 7.30 16.83 25.85
C ASP A 154 8.49 15.99 25.36
N ASN A 155 8.88 15.02 26.18
CA ASN A 155 9.74 13.96 25.66
C ASN A 155 8.92 13.08 24.72
N PRO A 156 9.48 12.67 23.57
CA PRO A 156 8.75 11.90 22.57
C PRO A 156 8.57 10.41 22.94
N LEU A 157 8.81 10.06 24.20
CA LEU A 157 8.55 8.76 24.83
C LEU A 157 7.68 8.96 26.05
N ARG A 158 6.57 8.21 26.15
CA ARG A 158 5.74 8.06 27.32
C ARG A 158 5.65 6.61 27.73
N VAL A 159 5.62 6.37 29.04
CA VAL A 159 5.57 5.03 29.61
C VAL A 159 4.46 4.98 30.65
N GLN A 160 3.61 3.96 30.57
CA GLN A 160 2.60 3.65 31.57
C GLN A 160 2.82 2.24 32.10
N LEU A 161 2.69 2.07 33.40
CA LEU A 161 2.79 0.79 34.10
C LEU A 161 1.54 0.58 34.94
N LEU A 162 0.69 -0.35 34.53
CA LEU A 162 -0.54 -0.70 35.25
C LEU A 162 -0.34 -2.03 36.00
N GLN A 163 -0.54 -2.03 37.32
CA GLN A 163 -0.54 -3.27 38.09
C GLN A 163 -1.87 -4.00 37.88
N VAL A 164 -1.83 -5.18 37.26
CA VAL A 164 -3.01 -5.99 36.92
C VAL A 164 -3.33 -7.00 38.03
N THR A 165 -2.27 -7.64 38.57
CA THR A 165 -2.31 -8.53 39.74
C THR A 165 -1.06 -8.30 40.58
N ASP A 166 -0.86 -9.05 41.65
CA ASP A 166 0.36 -8.95 42.46
C ASP A 166 1.62 -9.37 41.67
N GLN A 167 1.46 -10.17 40.59
CA GLN A 167 2.57 -10.67 39.78
C GLN A 167 2.42 -10.37 38.28
N GLN A 168 1.47 -9.50 37.90
CA GLN A 168 1.28 -9.12 36.51
C GLN A 168 1.17 -7.61 36.39
N TRP A 169 1.90 -7.08 35.40
CA TRP A 169 1.96 -5.66 35.09
C TRP A 169 1.78 -5.46 33.60
N ARG A 170 0.94 -4.53 33.20
CA ARG A 170 0.86 -4.05 31.81
C ARG A 170 1.81 -2.88 31.64
N LEU A 171 2.85 -3.08 30.84
CA LEU A 171 3.76 -2.03 30.39
C LEU A 171 3.28 -1.52 29.04
N GLN A 172 3.03 -0.22 28.93
CA GLN A 172 2.69 0.45 27.68
C GLN A 172 3.70 1.53 27.37
N LEU A 173 4.24 1.47 26.15
CA LEU A 173 5.15 2.45 25.57
C LEU A 173 4.43 3.18 24.45
N VAL A 174 4.57 4.50 24.42
CA VAL A 174 4.12 5.33 23.30
C VAL A 174 5.28 6.22 22.88
N MET A 175 5.73 6.06 21.65
CA MET A 175 6.79 6.88 21.05
C MET A 175 6.25 7.63 19.85
N HIS A 176 6.69 8.86 19.66
CA HIS A 176 6.39 9.57 18.42
C HIS A 176 7.29 9.04 17.30
N HIS A 177 6.73 8.81 16.11
CA HIS A 177 7.47 8.24 14.98
C HIS A 177 8.65 9.12 14.52
N LEU A 178 8.67 10.43 14.83
CA LEU A 178 9.82 11.34 14.60
C LEU A 178 11.14 10.85 15.24
N VAL A 179 11.07 10.01 16.26
CA VAL A 179 12.24 9.55 17.03
C VAL A 179 12.39 8.05 17.10
N SER A 180 11.49 7.30 16.47
CA SER A 180 11.46 5.84 16.58
C SER A 180 10.84 5.20 15.34
N ASP A 181 11.21 3.95 15.08
CA ASP A 181 10.64 3.06 14.08
C ASP A 181 10.45 1.64 14.66
N GLY A 182 9.98 0.69 13.85
CA GLY A 182 9.77 -0.68 14.31
C GLY A 182 11.05 -1.35 14.85
N TRP A 183 12.19 -1.16 14.20
CA TRP A 183 13.49 -1.67 14.65
C TRP A 183 13.93 -1.06 15.98
N SER A 184 13.63 0.21 16.19
CA SER A 184 13.96 0.94 17.42
C SER A 184 13.31 0.32 18.66
N MET A 185 12.15 -0.33 18.52
CA MET A 185 11.50 -1.04 19.61
C MET A 185 12.32 -2.25 20.07
N ASP A 186 12.92 -2.99 19.14
CA ASP A 186 13.78 -4.14 19.48
C ASP A 186 15.07 -3.68 20.16
N VAL A 187 15.67 -2.58 19.69
CA VAL A 187 16.81 -1.94 20.34
C VAL A 187 16.44 -1.50 21.77
N PHE A 188 15.28 -0.82 21.92
CA PHE A 188 14.79 -0.38 23.22
C PHE A 188 14.65 -1.55 24.21
N PHE A 189 14.00 -2.64 23.82
CA PHE A 189 13.82 -3.80 24.70
C PHE A 189 15.11 -4.54 25.00
N THR A 190 16.02 -4.61 24.04
CA THR A 190 17.36 -5.21 24.25
C THR A 190 18.13 -4.43 25.32
N ASP A 191 18.11 -3.11 25.24
CA ASP A 191 18.79 -2.25 26.21
C ASP A 191 18.07 -2.23 27.55
N LEU A 192 16.72 -2.27 27.55
CA LEU A 192 15.91 -2.36 28.76
C LEU A 192 16.26 -3.63 29.57
N ALA A 193 16.32 -4.78 28.88
CA ALA A 193 16.68 -6.04 29.54
C ALA A 193 18.11 -5.97 30.12
N ARG A 194 19.08 -5.43 29.38
CA ARG A 194 20.46 -5.24 29.87
C ARG A 194 20.51 -4.32 31.08
N ALA A 195 19.80 -3.20 31.04
CA ALA A 195 19.76 -2.24 32.15
C ALA A 195 19.00 -2.78 33.36
N TYR A 196 18.02 -3.65 33.16
CA TYR A 196 17.30 -4.31 34.23
C TYR A 196 18.17 -5.40 34.91
N LEU A 197 18.96 -6.14 34.14
CA LEU A 197 19.82 -7.22 34.68
C LEU A 197 21.06 -6.74 35.46
N SER A 198 21.52 -5.51 35.18
CA SER A 198 22.77 -5.01 35.75
C SER A 198 22.65 -3.54 36.20
N ASP A 199 23.19 -3.22 37.37
CA ASP A 199 23.30 -1.83 37.83
C ASP A 199 24.47 -1.08 37.16
N ALA A 200 25.24 -1.73 36.30
CA ALA A 200 26.30 -1.10 35.52
C ALA A 200 25.66 -0.22 34.42
N PRO A 201 26.21 0.99 34.15
CA PRO A 201 25.71 1.84 33.09
C PRO A 201 25.80 1.14 31.72
N LEU A 202 24.83 1.36 30.86
CA LEU A 202 24.87 0.87 29.49
C LEU A 202 26.08 1.47 28.75
N SER A 203 26.73 0.66 27.92
CA SER A 203 27.87 1.14 27.11
C SER A 203 27.47 2.32 26.22
N PRO A 204 28.25 3.40 26.17
CA PRO A 204 27.93 4.55 25.32
C PRO A 204 27.89 4.15 23.84
N LEU A 205 27.04 4.82 23.08
CA LEU A 205 26.96 4.66 21.63
C LEU A 205 28.09 5.49 20.96
N SER A 206 28.66 4.95 19.89
CA SER A 206 29.72 5.64 19.13
C SER A 206 29.20 6.87 18.40
N ILE A 207 27.93 6.86 17.98
CA ILE A 207 27.20 7.93 17.35
C ILE A 207 25.77 7.97 17.91
N GLN A 208 25.05 9.04 17.63
CA GLN A 208 23.64 9.22 17.93
C GLN A 208 22.84 9.51 16.66
N TYR A 209 21.51 9.45 16.72
CA TYR A 209 20.65 9.75 15.57
C TYR A 209 20.93 11.12 14.94
N ALA A 210 21.26 12.12 15.76
CA ALA A 210 21.62 13.45 15.30
C ALA A 210 22.87 13.45 14.38
N ASP A 211 23.87 12.60 14.67
CA ASP A 211 25.06 12.46 13.80
C ASP A 211 24.69 11.85 12.45
N TYR A 212 23.80 10.85 12.46
CA TYR A 212 23.25 10.28 11.23
C TYR A 212 22.48 11.32 10.42
N ALA A 213 21.62 12.13 11.05
CA ALA A 213 20.84 13.17 10.37
C ALA A 213 21.74 14.19 9.67
N LEU A 214 22.80 14.64 10.35
CA LEU A 214 23.79 15.57 9.77
C LEU A 214 24.57 14.91 8.62
N TRP A 215 25.01 13.67 8.80
CA TRP A 215 25.72 12.92 7.77
C TRP A 215 24.84 12.67 6.54
N GLN A 216 23.60 12.23 6.73
CA GLN A 216 22.66 11.95 5.63
C GLN A 216 22.37 13.21 4.82
N LYS A 217 22.10 14.34 5.51
CA LYS A 217 21.89 15.61 4.83
C LYS A 217 23.10 15.99 3.98
N ALA A 218 24.28 15.99 4.56
CA ALA A 218 25.50 16.36 3.86
C ALA A 218 25.79 15.45 2.66
N TRP A 219 25.56 14.15 2.78
CA TRP A 219 25.75 13.19 1.71
C TRP A 219 24.76 13.38 0.56
N LEU A 220 23.48 13.55 0.87
CA LEU A 220 22.44 13.81 -0.13
C LEU A 220 22.71 15.14 -0.87
N ASP A 221 23.06 16.20 -0.15
CA ASP A 221 23.31 17.51 -0.72
C ASP A 221 24.59 17.55 -1.59
N ALA A 222 25.49 16.60 -1.39
CA ALA A 222 26.74 16.50 -2.13
C ALA A 222 26.63 15.70 -3.46
N GLY A 223 25.41 15.50 -3.99
CA GLY A 223 25.12 14.93 -5.31
C GLY A 223 24.44 13.56 -5.30
N GLU A 224 24.39 12.87 -4.16
CA GLU A 224 23.74 11.56 -4.07
C GLU A 224 22.23 11.67 -4.30
N ARG A 225 21.61 12.76 -3.90
CA ARG A 225 20.19 13.03 -4.17
C ARG A 225 19.86 12.95 -5.67
N ASP A 226 20.68 13.60 -6.51
CA ASP A 226 20.43 13.65 -7.95
C ASP A 226 20.61 12.27 -8.61
N ARG A 227 21.59 11.49 -8.15
CA ARG A 227 21.82 10.12 -8.61
C ARG A 227 20.61 9.23 -8.30
N GLN A 228 20.11 9.29 -7.07
CA GLN A 228 18.95 8.52 -6.64
C GLN A 228 17.67 8.96 -7.36
N LEU A 229 17.46 10.28 -7.50
CA LEU A 229 16.32 10.83 -8.23
C LEU A 229 16.28 10.43 -9.69
N ALA A 230 17.43 10.31 -10.37
CA ALA A 230 17.49 9.88 -11.75
C ALA A 230 16.85 8.49 -11.94
N TYR A 231 17.21 7.53 -11.07
CA TYR A 231 16.62 6.19 -11.06
C TYR A 231 15.10 6.23 -10.82
N TRP A 232 14.67 6.92 -9.76
CA TRP A 232 13.25 6.94 -9.40
C TRP A 232 12.38 7.65 -10.45
N ARG A 233 12.91 8.66 -11.13
CA ARG A 233 12.22 9.30 -12.26
C ARG A 233 12.00 8.34 -13.42
N GLU A 234 12.99 7.51 -13.71
CA GLU A 234 12.89 6.48 -14.74
C GLU A 234 11.85 5.42 -14.38
N GLN A 235 11.84 4.97 -13.11
CA GLN A 235 10.94 3.91 -12.65
C GLN A 235 9.49 4.37 -12.48
N LEU A 236 9.26 5.59 -12.00
CA LEU A 236 7.93 6.07 -11.62
C LEU A 236 7.26 6.98 -12.65
N GLY A 237 7.91 7.26 -13.76
CA GLY A 237 7.31 7.89 -14.93
C GLY A 237 7.89 9.23 -15.34
N HIS A 238 8.04 9.38 -16.64
CA HIS A 238 8.53 10.59 -17.32
C HIS A 238 7.40 11.46 -17.88
N ASP A 239 6.21 10.94 -18.07
CA ASP A 239 5.18 11.63 -18.83
C ASP A 239 4.33 12.54 -17.95
N GLN A 240 4.32 13.83 -18.30
CA GLN A 240 3.46 14.81 -17.65
C GLN A 240 1.97 14.53 -17.87
N GLN A 241 1.62 13.73 -18.87
CA GLN A 241 0.24 13.30 -19.15
C GLN A 241 -0.16 12.03 -18.39
N GLU A 242 0.79 11.17 -18.00
CA GLU A 242 0.57 10.02 -17.11
C GLU A 242 0.66 10.38 -15.61
N ARG A 243 0.94 11.63 -15.26
CA ARG A 243 0.95 12.14 -13.88
C ARG A 243 -0.44 12.38 -13.27
N ALA A 244 -1.49 11.97 -13.98
CA ALA A 244 -2.76 11.71 -13.32
C ALA A 244 -2.51 10.67 -12.22
N GLN A 245 -3.13 10.85 -11.05
CA GLN A 245 -3.07 9.93 -9.91
C GLN A 245 -2.99 8.49 -10.39
N PRO A 246 -2.15 7.63 -9.76
CA PRO A 246 -2.20 6.22 -10.08
C PRO A 246 -3.67 5.79 -9.92
N PRO A 247 -4.28 5.22 -10.96
CA PRO A 247 -5.68 4.84 -10.88
C PRO A 247 -5.84 3.90 -9.69
N LEU A 248 -6.96 4.01 -8.96
CA LEU A 248 -7.27 3.13 -7.85
C LEU A 248 -6.98 1.68 -8.25
N LEU A 249 -6.17 1.00 -7.48
CA LEU A 249 -5.86 -0.42 -7.74
C LEU A 249 -7.12 -1.26 -7.53
N ILE A 250 -7.88 -0.95 -6.49
CA ILE A 250 -9.17 -1.55 -6.16
C ILE A 250 -10.18 -0.41 -6.04
N ALA A 251 -11.30 -0.53 -6.73
CA ALA A 251 -12.38 0.45 -6.66
C ALA A 251 -12.93 0.54 -5.23
N HIS A 252 -13.16 1.75 -4.75
CA HIS A 252 -13.79 1.96 -3.44
C HIS A 252 -15.27 1.53 -3.48
N ASP A 253 -15.72 0.86 -2.44
CA ASP A 253 -17.13 0.48 -2.25
C ASP A 253 -17.98 1.68 -1.81
N ARG A 254 -17.33 2.69 -1.22
CA ARG A 254 -17.94 3.91 -0.68
C ARG A 254 -17.16 5.13 -1.13
N ASN A 255 -17.88 6.24 -1.30
CA ASN A 255 -17.24 7.55 -1.47
C ASN A 255 -17.00 8.14 -0.07
N PRO A 256 -15.74 8.29 0.37
CA PRO A 256 -15.45 8.86 1.68
C PRO A 256 -15.89 10.33 1.74
N GLU A 257 -16.46 10.76 2.85
CA GLU A 257 -16.66 12.18 3.13
C GLU A 257 -15.30 12.85 3.36
N LYS A 258 -15.14 14.10 2.92
CA LYS A 258 -13.85 14.81 2.85
C LYS A 258 -13.10 14.99 4.18
N ASN A 259 -13.72 14.67 5.32
CA ASN A 259 -13.18 14.95 6.66
C ASN A 259 -13.13 13.72 7.60
N ASP A 260 -13.41 12.51 7.11
CA ASP A 260 -13.39 11.35 7.99
C ASP A 260 -11.97 10.84 8.21
N LEU A 261 -11.58 10.74 9.49
CA LEU A 261 -10.43 9.95 9.91
C LEU A 261 -10.66 8.52 9.44
N ARG A 262 -9.77 8.00 8.60
CA ARG A 262 -9.85 6.64 8.06
C ARG A 262 -9.92 5.63 9.20
N GLN A 263 -11.09 5.09 9.48
CA GLN A 263 -11.24 4.00 10.45
C GLN A 263 -10.59 2.74 9.90
N ALA A 264 -9.77 2.07 10.69
CA ALA A 264 -9.16 0.80 10.31
C ALA A 264 -10.07 -0.36 10.67
N ALA A 265 -10.18 -1.33 9.76
CA ALA A 265 -10.65 -2.68 10.04
C ALA A 265 -9.67 -3.69 9.44
N SER A 266 -9.69 -4.93 9.90
CA SER A 266 -8.72 -5.93 9.44
C SER A 266 -9.33 -7.31 9.29
N VAL A 267 -8.74 -8.10 8.38
CA VAL A 267 -8.96 -9.53 8.24
C VAL A 267 -7.62 -10.23 8.47
N GLN A 268 -7.62 -11.29 9.29
CA GLN A 268 -6.41 -12.01 9.66
C GLN A 268 -6.53 -13.49 9.33
N TRP A 269 -5.45 -14.08 8.84
CA TRP A 269 -5.37 -15.52 8.56
C TRP A 269 -3.93 -16.03 8.67
N THR A 270 -3.79 -17.33 8.75
CA THR A 270 -2.48 -17.99 8.80
C THR A 270 -2.39 -19.00 7.67
N LEU A 271 -1.25 -19.05 6.99
CA LEU A 271 -1.04 -19.99 5.90
C LEU A 271 -0.84 -21.42 6.44
N PRO A 272 -1.39 -22.44 5.74
CA PRO A 272 -1.11 -23.83 6.04
C PRO A 272 0.38 -24.16 5.92
N GLN A 273 0.90 -25.03 6.80
CA GLN A 273 2.34 -25.35 6.87
C GLN A 273 2.90 -25.91 5.55
N HIS A 274 2.11 -26.73 4.83
CA HIS A 274 2.56 -27.30 3.55
C HIS A 274 2.77 -26.20 2.50
N LEU A 275 1.90 -25.18 2.48
CA LEU A 275 2.03 -24.05 1.57
C LEU A 275 3.24 -23.19 1.90
N GLN A 276 3.49 -22.93 3.18
CA GLN A 276 4.69 -22.21 3.62
C GLN A 276 5.97 -22.90 3.14
N ALA A 277 6.06 -24.23 3.28
CA ALA A 277 7.21 -25.00 2.82
C ALA A 277 7.38 -24.93 1.28
N ALA A 278 6.28 -24.95 0.52
CA ALA A 278 6.31 -24.79 -0.93
C ALA A 278 6.80 -23.40 -1.36
N LEU A 279 6.30 -22.34 -0.72
CA LEU A 279 6.73 -20.96 -1.00
C LEU A 279 8.20 -20.71 -0.61
N GLN A 280 8.67 -21.29 0.50
CA GLN A 280 10.09 -21.26 0.89
C GLN A 280 10.97 -22.01 -0.14
N LYS A 281 10.47 -23.13 -0.68
CA LYS A 281 11.16 -23.83 -1.77
C LYS A 281 11.21 -22.96 -3.03
N LEU A 282 10.09 -22.35 -3.44
CA LEU A 282 10.04 -21.44 -4.58
C LEU A 282 11.04 -20.28 -4.42
N ALA A 283 11.15 -19.71 -3.24
CA ALA A 283 12.12 -18.65 -2.96
C ALA A 283 13.56 -19.12 -3.18
N ARG A 284 13.92 -20.32 -2.65
CA ARG A 284 15.25 -20.90 -2.85
C ARG A 284 15.54 -21.24 -4.31
N ASP A 285 14.55 -21.81 -5.03
CA ASP A 285 14.70 -22.21 -6.43
C ASP A 285 14.91 -20.99 -7.36
N ASN A 286 14.50 -19.79 -6.92
CA ASN A 286 14.67 -18.53 -7.67
C ASN A 286 15.74 -17.60 -7.06
N ASP A 287 16.62 -18.11 -6.17
CA ASP A 287 17.67 -17.33 -5.50
C ASP A 287 17.14 -16.02 -4.87
N THR A 288 15.94 -16.06 -4.28
CA THR A 288 15.28 -14.89 -3.69
C THR A 288 14.76 -15.17 -2.29
N THR A 289 14.09 -14.20 -1.70
CA THR A 289 13.53 -14.28 -0.35
C THR A 289 12.04 -14.60 -0.37
N LEU A 290 11.53 -15.18 0.72
CA LEU A 290 10.09 -15.38 0.91
C LEU A 290 9.31 -14.06 0.85
N PHE A 291 9.91 -12.97 1.32
CA PHE A 291 9.39 -11.60 1.15
C PHE A 291 9.03 -11.32 -0.32
N THR A 292 9.97 -11.56 -1.25
CA THR A 292 9.77 -11.29 -2.69
C THR A 292 8.65 -12.17 -3.27
N VAL A 293 8.59 -13.43 -2.88
CA VAL A 293 7.55 -14.38 -3.32
C VAL A 293 6.17 -13.91 -2.87
N VAL A 294 6.01 -13.53 -1.60
CA VAL A 294 4.72 -13.08 -1.05
C VAL A 294 4.32 -11.73 -1.64
N LEU A 295 5.27 -10.80 -1.86
CA LEU A 295 4.99 -9.54 -2.55
C LEU A 295 4.57 -9.77 -4.00
N ALA A 296 5.21 -10.71 -4.72
CA ALA A 296 4.85 -11.08 -6.09
C ALA A 296 3.41 -11.65 -6.16
N ALA A 297 3.05 -12.50 -5.20
CA ALA A 297 1.71 -13.04 -5.07
C ALA A 297 0.69 -11.92 -4.78
N TRP A 298 1.00 -11.00 -3.88
CA TRP A 298 0.14 -9.87 -3.55
C TRP A 298 -0.11 -8.95 -4.74
N GLN A 299 0.96 -8.59 -5.48
CA GLN A 299 0.82 -7.77 -6.68
C GLN A 299 -0.01 -8.46 -7.76
N TRP A 300 0.10 -9.78 -7.92
CA TRP A 300 -0.76 -10.51 -8.86
C TRP A 300 -2.22 -10.57 -8.37
N ALA A 301 -2.47 -10.81 -7.09
CA ALA A 301 -3.82 -10.78 -6.53
C ALA A 301 -4.51 -9.42 -6.76
N LEU A 302 -3.79 -8.32 -6.49
CA LEU A 302 -4.27 -6.96 -6.77
C LEU A 302 -4.53 -6.73 -8.26
N ALA A 303 -3.63 -7.22 -9.13
CA ALA A 303 -3.78 -7.11 -10.59
C ALA A 303 -5.01 -7.85 -11.10
N ALA A 304 -5.21 -9.08 -10.62
CA ALA A 304 -6.31 -9.95 -11.04
C ALA A 304 -7.68 -9.44 -10.56
N VAL A 305 -7.77 -8.99 -9.29
CA VAL A 305 -9.02 -8.46 -8.73
C VAL A 305 -9.33 -7.06 -9.26
N GLY A 306 -8.32 -6.19 -9.34
CA GLY A 306 -8.49 -4.80 -9.78
C GLY A 306 -8.51 -4.61 -11.30
N GLY A 307 -8.21 -5.64 -12.09
CA GLY A 307 -8.11 -5.54 -13.55
C GLY A 307 -6.98 -4.63 -14.04
N ARG A 308 -5.95 -4.38 -13.22
CA ARG A 308 -4.83 -3.48 -13.53
C ARG A 308 -3.57 -4.28 -13.83
N ARG A 309 -2.68 -3.70 -14.64
CA ARG A 309 -1.40 -4.32 -15.02
C ARG A 309 -0.18 -3.57 -14.48
N ASP A 310 -0.39 -2.46 -13.83
CA ASP A 310 0.62 -1.62 -13.20
C ASP A 310 0.25 -1.45 -11.73
N ILE A 311 1.04 -2.06 -10.86
CA ILE A 311 0.73 -2.26 -9.46
C ILE A 311 1.83 -1.65 -8.58
N PRO A 312 1.75 -0.33 -8.30
CA PRO A 312 2.65 0.30 -7.36
C PRO A 312 2.27 -0.07 -5.92
N VAL A 313 3.21 -0.62 -5.18
CA VAL A 313 3.05 -0.98 -3.77
C VAL A 313 4.14 -0.29 -2.95
N GLY A 314 3.75 0.39 -1.87
CA GLY A 314 4.68 0.93 -0.89
C GLY A 314 5.28 -0.17 -0.03
N VAL A 315 6.59 -0.22 0.08
CA VAL A 315 7.32 -1.21 0.88
C VAL A 315 8.22 -0.48 1.87
N PRO A 316 7.96 -0.57 3.18
CA PRO A 316 8.86 -0.03 4.20
C PRO A 316 10.18 -0.80 4.20
N VAL A 317 11.28 -0.08 4.31
CA VAL A 317 12.63 -0.63 4.49
C VAL A 317 13.26 -0.03 5.74
N ALA A 318 13.99 -0.84 6.49
CA ALA A 318 14.61 -0.41 7.75
C ALA A 318 15.68 0.68 7.56
N ASN A 319 16.28 0.75 6.36
CA ASN A 319 17.33 1.73 5.99
C ASN A 319 18.49 1.76 6.99
N ARG A 320 18.88 0.57 7.51
CA ARG A 320 19.95 0.37 8.51
C ARG A 320 21.05 -0.55 7.96
N GLU A 321 21.51 -0.28 6.72
CA GLU A 321 22.56 -1.06 6.07
C GLU A 321 23.94 -0.88 6.70
N ARG A 322 24.06 0.08 7.59
CA ARG A 322 25.31 0.44 8.25
C ARG A 322 25.31 -0.03 9.70
N SER A 323 26.34 -0.76 10.07
CA SER A 323 26.48 -1.30 11.44
C SER A 323 26.46 -0.23 12.53
N GLU A 324 26.92 0.99 12.19
CA GLU A 324 26.95 2.11 13.14
C GLU A 324 25.55 2.55 13.60
N VAL A 325 24.51 2.32 12.78
CA VAL A 325 23.13 2.75 13.08
C VAL A 325 22.23 1.61 13.62
N GLU A 326 22.68 0.36 13.57
CA GLU A 326 21.90 -0.80 14.01
C GLU A 326 21.46 -0.70 15.48
N ALA A 327 22.35 -0.20 16.35
CA ALA A 327 22.11 -0.08 17.79
C ALA A 327 21.43 1.24 18.20
N LEU A 328 20.98 2.07 17.26
CA LEU A 328 20.37 3.36 17.56
C LEU A 328 18.84 3.27 17.64
N VAL A 329 18.25 4.01 18.55
CA VAL A 329 16.83 4.39 18.47
C VAL A 329 16.72 5.65 17.61
N GLY A 330 15.85 5.64 16.58
CA GLY A 330 15.68 6.75 15.66
C GLY A 330 14.68 6.46 14.54
N PHE A 331 14.33 7.45 13.76
CA PHE A 331 13.44 7.32 12.61
C PHE A 331 14.25 7.09 11.33
N PHE A 332 14.61 5.84 11.06
CA PHE A 332 15.41 5.44 9.88
C PHE A 332 14.55 4.92 8.74
N VAL A 333 13.36 4.40 9.04
CA VAL A 333 12.50 3.75 8.04
C VAL A 333 12.27 4.66 6.84
N ASN A 334 12.41 4.09 5.65
CA ASN A 334 12.03 4.71 4.39
C ASN A 334 10.99 3.85 3.70
N THR A 335 10.30 4.40 2.71
CA THR A 335 9.31 3.67 1.91
C THR A 335 9.76 3.66 0.45
N LEU A 336 9.89 2.47 -0.12
CA LEU A 336 10.16 2.27 -1.55
C LEU A 336 8.85 2.04 -2.28
N VAL A 337 8.74 2.54 -3.50
CA VAL A 337 7.60 2.27 -4.39
C VAL A 337 7.98 1.17 -5.35
N ILE A 338 7.50 -0.05 -5.08
CA ILE A 338 7.77 -1.21 -5.93
C ILE A 338 6.68 -1.34 -6.98
N ARG A 339 7.01 -0.88 -8.19
CA ARG A 339 6.07 -0.86 -9.32
C ARG A 339 6.14 -2.18 -10.08
N GLY A 340 5.22 -3.10 -9.78
CA GLY A 340 5.11 -4.38 -10.46
C GLY A 340 4.27 -4.26 -11.73
N LYS A 341 4.69 -4.96 -12.79
CA LYS A 341 3.95 -5.08 -14.07
C LYS A 341 3.74 -6.54 -14.43
N PRO A 342 2.93 -7.29 -13.67
CA PRO A 342 2.67 -8.69 -13.94
C PRO A 342 1.91 -8.85 -15.27
N GLN A 343 2.26 -9.90 -16.03
CA GLN A 343 1.63 -10.25 -17.29
C GLN A 343 1.06 -11.66 -17.20
N ALA A 344 -0.15 -11.87 -17.68
CA ALA A 344 -0.85 -13.16 -17.65
C ALA A 344 -0.06 -14.32 -18.30
N ALA A 345 0.77 -14.01 -19.30
CA ALA A 345 1.57 -15.01 -20.01
C ALA A 345 2.79 -15.52 -19.24
N LEU A 346 3.24 -14.77 -18.21
CA LEU A 346 4.41 -15.15 -17.41
C LEU A 346 4.10 -16.34 -16.53
N THR A 347 5.10 -17.20 -16.32
CA THR A 347 5.09 -18.18 -15.24
C THR A 347 5.36 -17.50 -13.89
N VAL A 348 5.02 -18.17 -12.80
CA VAL A 348 5.32 -17.72 -11.43
C VAL A 348 6.82 -17.46 -11.27
N ASN A 349 7.70 -18.39 -11.73
CA ASN A 349 9.15 -18.20 -11.66
C ASN A 349 9.62 -16.94 -12.41
N GLU A 350 9.13 -16.71 -13.63
CA GLU A 350 9.49 -15.54 -14.42
C GLU A 350 9.05 -14.24 -13.75
N TRP A 351 7.85 -14.25 -13.13
CA TRP A 351 7.35 -13.07 -12.43
C TRP A 351 8.13 -12.79 -11.14
N VAL A 352 8.37 -13.81 -10.32
CA VAL A 352 9.17 -13.69 -9.09
C VAL A 352 10.58 -13.18 -9.41
N GLY A 353 11.24 -13.73 -10.47
CA GLY A 353 12.56 -13.28 -10.88
C GLY A 353 12.59 -11.81 -11.33
N LYS A 354 11.58 -11.35 -12.10
CA LYS A 354 11.46 -9.94 -12.51
C LYS A 354 11.26 -9.01 -11.30
N LEU A 355 10.41 -9.40 -10.38
CA LEU A 355 10.17 -8.61 -9.18
C LEU A 355 11.39 -8.58 -8.26
N HIS A 356 12.12 -9.70 -8.17
CA HIS A 356 13.38 -9.75 -7.41
C HIS A 356 14.38 -8.71 -7.94
N GLN A 357 14.56 -8.63 -9.26
CA GLN A 357 15.45 -7.63 -9.86
C GLN A 357 14.95 -6.20 -9.56
N THR A 358 13.64 -5.94 -9.69
CA THR A 358 13.05 -4.64 -9.35
C THR A 358 13.32 -4.26 -7.88
N MET A 359 13.26 -5.24 -6.96
CA MET A 359 13.57 -5.03 -5.54
C MET A 359 15.04 -4.69 -5.31
N LEU A 360 15.95 -5.42 -5.93
CA LEU A 360 17.40 -5.14 -5.82
C LEU A 360 17.74 -3.74 -6.33
N ASP A 361 17.20 -3.35 -7.47
CA ASP A 361 17.42 -2.04 -8.06
C ASP A 361 16.85 -0.91 -7.16
N ALA A 362 15.66 -1.13 -6.60
CA ALA A 362 15.04 -0.19 -5.66
C ALA A 362 15.83 -0.07 -4.35
N GLN A 363 16.33 -1.19 -3.82
CA GLN A 363 17.18 -1.20 -2.62
C GLN A 363 18.50 -0.47 -2.84
N ALA A 364 19.13 -0.59 -4.01
CA ALA A 364 20.33 0.18 -4.35
C ALA A 364 20.08 1.71 -4.38
N HIS A 365 18.81 2.12 -4.39
CA HIS A 365 18.37 3.53 -4.41
C HIS A 365 17.47 3.89 -3.22
N GLN A 366 17.58 3.19 -2.08
CA GLN A 366 16.72 3.40 -0.90
C GLN A 366 17.14 4.58 -0.02
N ALA A 367 18.28 5.19 -0.27
CA ALA A 367 18.80 6.28 0.57
C ALA A 367 18.05 7.60 0.39
N LEU A 368 17.34 7.79 -0.73
CA LEU A 368 16.50 8.97 -0.97
C LEU A 368 15.23 8.87 -0.12
N PRO A 369 14.97 9.81 0.80
CA PRO A 369 13.72 9.82 1.55
C PRO A 369 12.50 9.95 0.64
N PHE A 370 11.46 9.16 0.92
CA PHE A 370 10.22 9.11 0.14
C PHE A 370 9.61 10.50 -0.11
N ASP A 371 9.70 11.41 0.86
CA ASP A 371 9.14 12.75 0.73
C ASP A 371 9.87 13.64 -0.26
N GLN A 372 11.20 13.49 -0.33
CA GLN A 372 11.98 14.16 -1.35
C GLN A 372 11.65 13.62 -2.75
N LEU A 373 11.41 12.31 -2.85
CA LEU A 373 10.91 11.68 -4.07
C LEU A 373 9.55 12.25 -4.48
N VAL A 374 8.57 12.28 -3.56
CA VAL A 374 7.24 12.86 -3.80
C VAL A 374 7.32 14.32 -4.22
N THR A 375 8.13 15.13 -3.52
CA THR A 375 8.31 16.54 -3.85
C THR A 375 8.93 16.74 -5.24
N SER A 376 9.89 15.89 -5.61
CA SER A 376 10.62 15.99 -6.88
C SER A 376 9.82 15.50 -8.08
N LEU A 377 8.93 14.54 -7.89
CA LEU A 377 8.02 14.05 -8.93
C LEU A 377 6.77 14.92 -9.04
N SER A 378 6.48 15.74 -8.02
CA SER A 378 5.33 16.66 -7.99
C SER A 378 4.02 16.01 -8.47
N PRO A 379 3.61 14.83 -7.96
CA PRO A 379 2.36 14.22 -8.38
C PRO A 379 1.19 15.13 -8.01
N GLN A 380 0.12 15.11 -8.81
CA GLN A 380 -1.12 15.76 -8.42
C GLN A 380 -1.60 15.15 -7.11
N ARG A 381 -1.95 15.97 -6.14
CA ARG A 381 -2.41 15.52 -4.82
C ARG A 381 -3.88 15.83 -4.66
N GLU A 382 -4.66 14.80 -4.34
CA GLU A 382 -5.96 15.01 -3.72
C GLU A 382 -5.81 14.98 -2.19
N PRO A 383 -6.53 15.87 -1.47
CA PRO A 383 -6.52 15.84 -0.01
C PRO A 383 -6.93 14.45 0.51
N GLY A 384 -6.14 13.89 1.42
CA GLY A 384 -6.41 12.58 2.01
C GLY A 384 -5.91 11.37 1.22
N GLU A 385 -5.21 11.55 0.10
CA GLU A 385 -4.60 10.43 -0.65
C GLU A 385 -3.09 10.35 -0.47
N THR A 386 -2.58 9.12 -0.43
CA THR A 386 -1.14 8.87 -0.42
C THR A 386 -0.59 8.99 -1.84
N PRO A 387 0.40 9.85 -2.08
CA PRO A 387 0.98 10.00 -3.41
C PRO A 387 1.76 8.75 -3.80
N LEU A 388 1.79 8.43 -5.09
CA LEU A 388 2.54 7.35 -5.75
C LEU A 388 2.05 5.92 -5.49
N PHE A 389 1.38 5.61 -4.39
CA PHE A 389 0.79 4.30 -4.12
C PHE A 389 -0.36 4.42 -3.10
N GLN A 390 -1.27 3.43 -3.07
CA GLN A 390 -2.41 3.35 -2.15
C GLN A 390 -2.36 2.10 -1.28
N VAL A 391 -1.50 1.15 -1.65
CA VAL A 391 -1.37 -0.14 -0.98
C VAL A 391 0.01 -0.28 -0.37
N LEU A 392 0.08 -0.59 0.92
CA LEU A 392 1.31 -0.89 1.63
C LEU A 392 1.50 -2.42 1.74
N PHE A 393 2.72 -2.87 1.63
CA PHE A 393 3.13 -4.25 1.96
C PHE A 393 4.26 -4.21 2.97
N ASN A 394 4.00 -4.74 4.15
CA ASN A 394 4.97 -4.82 5.24
C ASN A 394 5.25 -6.27 5.58
N TYR A 395 6.52 -6.62 5.76
CA TYR A 395 6.94 -7.97 6.09
C TYR A 395 7.91 -7.92 7.26
N GLN A 396 7.57 -8.61 8.33
CA GLN A 396 8.38 -8.66 9.53
C GLN A 396 8.65 -10.10 9.94
N ARG A 397 9.91 -10.41 10.18
CA ARG A 397 10.29 -11.59 10.93
C ARG A 397 10.31 -11.24 12.40
N ARG A 398 9.43 -11.83 13.16
CA ARG A 398 9.33 -11.60 14.61
C ARG A 398 9.60 -12.89 15.35
N ASP A 399 10.49 -12.79 16.31
CA ASP A 399 10.56 -13.73 17.41
C ASP A 399 9.26 -13.58 18.21
N GLY A 400 8.23 -14.38 17.85
CA GLY A 400 6.90 -14.34 18.51
C GLY A 400 6.93 -14.86 19.95
N GLY A 401 8.11 -15.16 20.48
CA GLY A 401 8.32 -15.67 21.81
C GLY A 401 8.21 -14.61 22.90
N SER A 402 7.82 -15.04 24.09
CA SER A 402 7.98 -14.25 25.31
C SER A 402 9.47 -13.94 25.50
N ARG A 403 9.78 -12.66 25.65
CA ARG A 403 11.13 -12.22 26.04
C ARG A 403 11.24 -12.28 27.57
N HIS A 404 12.44 -12.37 28.07
CA HIS A 404 12.71 -12.34 29.51
C HIS A 404 13.41 -11.04 29.88
N LEU A 405 12.92 -10.35 30.92
CA LEU A 405 13.70 -9.29 31.58
C LEU A 405 14.81 -9.88 32.42
N ASP A 406 14.50 -10.98 33.14
CA ASP A 406 15.43 -11.81 33.88
C ASP A 406 14.91 -13.26 33.91
N GLN A 407 15.46 -14.11 34.82
CA GLN A 407 15.07 -15.52 34.92
C GLN A 407 13.60 -15.71 35.37
N ASP A 408 13.03 -14.74 36.09
CA ASP A 408 11.73 -14.84 36.76
C ASP A 408 10.64 -13.96 36.14
N VAL A 409 11.02 -12.95 35.34
CA VAL A 409 10.07 -11.99 34.73
C VAL A 409 10.02 -12.15 33.22
N THR A 410 8.88 -12.56 32.73
CA THR A 410 8.61 -12.70 31.29
C THR A 410 7.92 -11.45 30.73
N ILE A 411 8.23 -11.10 29.47
CA ILE A 411 7.56 -10.05 28.68
C ILE A 411 6.79 -10.72 27.56
N THR A 412 5.48 -10.59 27.56
CA THR A 412 4.62 -11.10 26.48
C THR A 412 3.96 -9.94 25.74
N PRO A 413 4.12 -9.82 24.42
CA PRO A 413 3.42 -8.79 23.65
C PRO A 413 1.90 -8.91 23.77
N LEU A 414 1.21 -7.78 23.93
CA LEU A 414 -0.24 -7.71 23.89
C LEU A 414 -0.66 -7.19 22.51
N SER A 415 -1.65 -7.86 21.90
CA SER A 415 -2.22 -7.40 20.64
C SER A 415 -2.93 -6.05 20.84
N GLN A 416 -2.62 -5.10 19.98
CA GLN A 416 -3.30 -3.80 19.95
C GLN A 416 -3.98 -3.64 18.59
N GLY A 417 -5.24 -3.21 18.59
CA GLY A 417 -5.92 -2.84 17.36
C GLY A 417 -5.29 -1.57 16.75
N VAL A 418 -5.27 -1.47 15.42
CA VAL A 418 -4.87 -0.27 14.71
C VAL A 418 -6.11 0.64 14.61
N PRO A 419 -6.14 1.81 15.27
CA PRO A 419 -7.36 2.64 15.29
C PRO A 419 -7.63 3.34 13.95
N HIS A 420 -6.58 3.64 13.18
CA HIS A 420 -6.67 4.40 11.92
C HIS A 420 -5.89 3.72 10.81
N ALA A 421 -6.46 3.69 9.61
CA ALA A 421 -5.79 3.21 8.41
C ALA A 421 -4.96 4.36 7.79
N LEU A 422 -3.65 4.18 7.70
CA LEU A 422 -2.76 5.14 7.03
C LEU A 422 -2.86 5.05 5.50
N PHE A 423 -3.25 3.88 4.98
CA PHE A 423 -3.36 3.57 3.57
C PHE A 423 -4.74 2.98 3.27
N ASP A 424 -5.11 2.95 2.01
CA ASP A 424 -6.35 2.30 1.58
C ASP A 424 -6.35 0.82 1.96
N LEU A 425 -5.22 0.15 1.69
CA LEU A 425 -4.97 -1.24 2.05
C LEU A 425 -3.54 -1.38 2.58
N ALA A 426 -3.35 -2.19 3.61
CA ALA A 426 -2.04 -2.58 4.09
C ALA A 426 -2.03 -4.09 4.36
N LEU A 427 -1.11 -4.81 3.72
CA LEU A 427 -0.87 -6.22 3.99
C LEU A 427 0.37 -6.35 4.87
N ASP A 428 0.16 -6.74 6.13
CA ASP A 428 1.21 -7.06 7.08
C ASP A 428 1.42 -8.57 7.12
N VAL A 429 2.65 -9.00 6.89
CA VAL A 429 3.07 -10.40 6.92
C VAL A 429 4.03 -10.60 8.08
N HIS A 430 3.69 -11.50 8.98
CA HIS A 430 4.52 -11.88 10.12
C HIS A 430 5.04 -13.30 9.95
N GLU A 431 6.35 -13.43 9.81
CA GLU A 431 7.05 -14.71 9.84
C GLU A 431 7.55 -14.96 11.26
N SER A 432 7.09 -16.06 11.87
CA SER A 432 7.58 -16.51 13.18
C SER A 432 8.82 -17.41 13.02
N ASP A 433 9.56 -17.65 14.11
CA ASP A 433 10.80 -18.45 14.12
C ASP A 433 10.61 -19.88 13.61
N ASN A 434 9.43 -20.47 13.82
CA ASN A 434 9.07 -21.78 13.28
C ASN A 434 8.67 -21.74 11.79
N GLY A 435 8.78 -20.56 11.13
CA GLY A 435 8.44 -20.33 9.74
C GLY A 435 6.95 -20.16 9.47
N ALA A 436 6.10 -20.07 10.51
CA ALA A 436 4.68 -19.82 10.31
C ALA A 436 4.44 -18.39 9.79
N LEU A 437 3.59 -18.25 8.77
CA LEU A 437 3.21 -16.98 8.17
C LEU A 437 1.80 -16.61 8.59
N ALA A 438 1.69 -15.53 9.36
CA ALA A 438 0.43 -14.88 9.69
C ALA A 438 0.30 -13.60 8.85
N LEU A 439 -0.85 -13.43 8.20
CA LEU A 439 -1.15 -12.28 7.34
C LEU A 439 -2.29 -11.48 7.96
N THR A 440 -2.16 -10.17 7.90
CA THR A 440 -3.19 -9.22 8.33
C THR A 440 -3.42 -8.21 7.22
N LEU A 441 -4.60 -8.24 6.60
CA LEU A 441 -5.04 -7.21 5.67
C LEU A 441 -5.81 -6.14 6.44
N THR A 442 -5.19 -4.99 6.64
CA THR A 442 -5.82 -3.79 7.21
C THR A 442 -6.36 -2.93 6.06
N TYR A 443 -7.57 -2.44 6.19
CA TYR A 443 -8.24 -1.62 5.19
C TYR A 443 -8.96 -0.42 5.79
N ALA A 444 -9.14 0.63 5.00
CA ALA A 444 -9.90 1.83 5.35
C ALA A 444 -11.41 1.50 5.27
N ALA A 445 -12.07 1.35 6.42
CA ALA A 445 -13.47 0.92 6.53
C ALA A 445 -14.48 1.99 6.03
N ASP A 446 -14.04 3.24 5.91
CA ASP A 446 -14.76 4.32 5.25
C ASP A 446 -14.77 4.20 3.72
N ARG A 447 -13.87 3.39 3.14
CA ARG A 447 -13.72 3.16 1.70
C ARG A 447 -14.14 1.77 1.26
N PHE A 448 -13.88 0.75 2.06
CA PHE A 448 -14.09 -0.66 1.72
C PHE A 448 -15.06 -1.35 2.68
N HIS A 449 -15.86 -2.25 2.15
CA HIS A 449 -16.62 -3.20 2.94
C HIS A 449 -15.75 -4.39 3.38
N GLY A 450 -16.10 -5.00 4.51
CA GLY A 450 -15.41 -6.22 4.96
C GLY A 450 -15.52 -7.39 3.98
N GLU A 451 -16.54 -7.37 3.10
CA GLU A 451 -16.69 -8.35 2.03
C GLU A 451 -15.59 -8.20 0.96
N THR A 452 -15.27 -6.98 0.55
CA THR A 452 -14.17 -6.71 -0.39
C THR A 452 -12.83 -7.12 0.19
N ALA A 453 -12.58 -6.87 1.48
CA ALA A 453 -11.37 -7.33 2.15
C ALA A 453 -11.28 -8.87 2.19
N ARG A 454 -12.41 -9.58 2.42
CA ARG A 454 -12.44 -11.06 2.38
C ARG A 454 -12.20 -11.60 0.98
N ARG A 455 -12.73 -10.96 -0.07
CA ARG A 455 -12.44 -11.35 -1.47
C ARG A 455 -10.96 -11.19 -1.80
N LEU A 456 -10.32 -10.11 -1.35
CA LEU A 456 -8.88 -9.92 -1.51
C LEU A 456 -8.08 -10.98 -0.74
N GLN A 457 -8.51 -11.37 0.46
CA GLN A 457 -7.93 -12.50 1.20
C GLN A 457 -8.02 -13.79 0.40
N GLN A 458 -9.22 -14.16 -0.08
CA GLN A 458 -9.46 -15.39 -0.87
C GLN A 458 -8.63 -15.39 -2.16
N ALA A 459 -8.57 -14.26 -2.86
CA ALA A 459 -7.72 -14.10 -4.03
C ALA A 459 -6.23 -14.31 -3.70
N MET A 460 -5.76 -13.72 -2.59
CA MET A 460 -4.39 -13.91 -2.13
C MET A 460 -4.08 -15.37 -1.78
N GLU A 461 -5.00 -16.06 -1.09
CA GLU A 461 -4.86 -17.48 -0.75
C GLU A 461 -4.79 -18.35 -2.02
N ALA A 462 -5.67 -18.13 -3.00
CA ALA A 462 -5.66 -18.83 -4.28
C ALA A 462 -4.37 -18.61 -5.07
N VAL A 463 -3.86 -17.38 -5.07
CA VAL A 463 -2.60 -17.02 -5.73
C VAL A 463 -1.42 -17.69 -5.03
N LEU A 464 -1.37 -17.68 -3.70
CA LEU A 464 -0.29 -18.33 -2.94
C LEU A 464 -0.30 -19.85 -3.13
N ASP A 465 -1.48 -20.47 -3.22
CA ASP A 465 -1.60 -21.90 -3.52
C ASP A 465 -1.06 -22.22 -4.92
N ALA A 466 -1.45 -21.44 -5.93
CA ALA A 466 -0.94 -21.60 -7.29
C ALA A 466 0.58 -21.34 -7.40
N PHE A 467 1.15 -20.49 -6.54
CA PHE A 467 2.59 -20.23 -6.47
C PHE A 467 3.38 -21.43 -5.94
N SER A 468 2.72 -22.45 -5.40
CA SER A 468 3.39 -23.73 -5.09
C SER A 468 3.97 -24.42 -6.33
N ASP A 469 3.43 -24.15 -7.53
CA ASP A 469 3.97 -24.54 -8.83
C ASP A 469 4.61 -23.35 -9.56
N GLY A 470 5.91 -23.26 -9.53
CA GLY A 470 6.69 -22.22 -10.21
C GLY A 470 6.47 -22.15 -11.74
N GLN A 471 5.95 -23.20 -12.39
CA GLN A 471 5.65 -23.25 -13.83
C GLN A 471 4.21 -22.81 -14.14
N CYS A 472 3.35 -22.67 -13.13
CA CYS A 472 1.99 -22.16 -13.31
C CYS A 472 2.03 -20.78 -14.00
N ARG A 473 1.16 -20.58 -15.00
CA ARG A 473 1.03 -19.25 -15.66
C ARG A 473 0.11 -18.36 -14.83
N LEU A 474 0.50 -17.11 -14.64
CA LEU A 474 -0.30 -16.15 -13.86
C LEU A 474 -1.75 -16.03 -14.35
N GLY A 475 -1.95 -16.01 -15.67
CA GLY A 475 -3.28 -15.88 -16.28
C GLY A 475 -4.20 -17.09 -16.13
N THR A 476 -3.69 -18.23 -15.65
CA THR A 476 -4.52 -19.42 -15.36
C THR A 476 -4.93 -19.52 -13.89
N ILE A 477 -4.47 -18.60 -13.05
CA ILE A 477 -4.79 -18.58 -11.62
C ILE A 477 -6.21 -18.02 -11.43
N GLU A 478 -7.07 -18.83 -10.90
CA GLU A 478 -8.46 -18.48 -10.66
C GLU A 478 -8.62 -17.77 -9.31
N VAL A 479 -9.03 -16.51 -9.32
CA VAL A 479 -9.13 -15.65 -8.11
C VAL A 479 -10.58 -15.33 -7.72
N ALA A 480 -11.56 -15.76 -8.53
CA ALA A 480 -12.98 -15.44 -8.31
C ALA A 480 -13.57 -16.18 -7.09
N GLY A 481 -12.98 -17.30 -6.66
CA GLY A 481 -13.39 -18.06 -5.48
C GLY A 481 -14.90 -18.28 -5.41
N ASP A 482 -15.50 -17.93 -4.27
CA ASP A 482 -16.95 -18.10 -4.02
C ASP A 482 -17.85 -17.21 -4.91
N ASP A 483 -17.31 -16.22 -5.61
CA ASP A 483 -18.09 -15.38 -6.53
C ASP A 483 -18.30 -16.04 -7.91
N LEU A 484 -17.51 -17.06 -8.28
CA LEU A 484 -17.62 -17.72 -9.58
C LEU A 484 -19.03 -18.28 -9.84
N PRO A 485 -19.67 -19.04 -8.93
CA PRO A 485 -21.03 -19.52 -9.14
C PRO A 485 -22.06 -18.40 -9.33
N ARG A 486 -21.86 -17.25 -8.65
CA ARG A 486 -22.72 -16.06 -8.79
C ARG A 486 -22.54 -15.39 -10.16
N LEU A 487 -21.30 -15.30 -10.64
CA LEU A 487 -20.98 -14.74 -11.96
C LEU A 487 -21.58 -15.63 -13.06
N GLU A 488 -21.46 -16.95 -12.92
CA GLU A 488 -22.08 -17.92 -13.82
C GLU A 488 -23.61 -17.78 -13.81
N GLN A 489 -24.22 -17.68 -12.63
CA GLN A 489 -25.68 -17.48 -12.50
C GLN A 489 -26.13 -16.15 -13.15
N TRP A 490 -25.35 -15.08 -13.03
CA TRP A 490 -25.67 -13.80 -13.69
C TRP A 490 -25.45 -13.87 -15.20
N GLY A 491 -24.49 -14.67 -15.66
CA GLY A 491 -24.25 -14.93 -17.08
C GLY A 491 -25.32 -15.83 -17.72
N GLN A 492 -26.01 -16.63 -16.92
CA GLN A 492 -27.13 -17.44 -17.39
C GLN A 492 -28.38 -16.56 -17.52
N GLY A 493 -28.88 -16.39 -18.72
CA GLY A 493 -30.11 -15.65 -18.96
C GLY A 493 -31.28 -16.25 -18.14
N ARG A 494 -32.09 -15.37 -17.54
CA ARG A 494 -33.33 -15.79 -16.86
C ARG A 494 -34.41 -16.00 -17.90
N GLY A 495 -34.73 -17.24 -18.17
CA GLY A 495 -35.89 -17.60 -18.96
C GLY A 495 -35.64 -18.76 -19.93
N GLU A 496 -36.67 -19.48 -20.25
CA GLU A 496 -36.69 -20.45 -21.36
C GLU A 496 -36.54 -19.66 -22.68
N TRP A 497 -35.58 -20.04 -23.50
CA TRP A 497 -35.45 -19.51 -24.85
C TRP A 497 -36.71 -19.92 -25.62
N GLN A 498 -37.55 -18.95 -25.96
CA GLN A 498 -38.60 -19.17 -26.91
C GLN A 498 -37.96 -19.23 -28.31
N SER A 499 -38.12 -20.35 -28.98
CA SER A 499 -37.55 -20.56 -30.34
C SER A 499 -38.30 -19.80 -31.43
N GLU A 500 -39.18 -18.86 -31.07
CA GLU A 500 -39.91 -18.02 -32.00
C GLU A 500 -39.05 -16.87 -32.55
N SER A 501 -39.16 -16.65 -33.85
CA SER A 501 -38.51 -15.50 -34.47
C SER A 501 -39.12 -14.19 -34.01
N PHE A 502 -38.31 -13.08 -34.04
CA PHE A 502 -38.85 -11.74 -33.77
C PHE A 502 -40.08 -11.38 -34.64
N VAL A 503 -40.07 -11.79 -35.91
CA VAL A 503 -41.18 -11.60 -36.84
C VAL A 503 -42.44 -12.30 -36.35
N SER A 504 -42.33 -13.57 -35.89
CA SER A 504 -43.49 -14.32 -35.37
C SER A 504 -44.02 -13.67 -34.08
N LEU A 505 -43.16 -13.25 -33.19
CA LEU A 505 -43.51 -12.55 -31.94
C LEU A 505 -44.25 -11.22 -32.26
N PHE A 506 -43.74 -10.47 -33.22
CA PHE A 506 -44.34 -9.19 -33.64
C PHE A 506 -45.71 -9.41 -34.26
N SER A 507 -45.85 -10.39 -35.18
CA SER A 507 -47.13 -10.67 -35.83
C SER A 507 -48.18 -11.16 -34.83
N ARG A 508 -47.79 -11.96 -33.84
CA ARG A 508 -48.67 -12.40 -32.74
C ARG A 508 -49.13 -11.18 -31.92
N GLN A 509 -48.20 -10.31 -31.53
CA GLN A 509 -48.53 -9.07 -30.82
C GLN A 509 -49.47 -8.17 -31.60
N ALA A 510 -49.27 -8.05 -32.91
CA ALA A 510 -50.16 -7.29 -33.80
C ALA A 510 -51.58 -7.91 -33.90
N ALA A 511 -51.68 -9.22 -33.85
CA ALA A 511 -52.99 -9.92 -33.81
C ALA A 511 -53.71 -9.74 -32.48
N GLU A 512 -52.98 -9.80 -31.35
CA GLU A 512 -53.54 -9.71 -29.99
C GLU A 512 -53.87 -8.25 -29.58
N GLN A 513 -53.01 -7.29 -29.95
CA GLN A 513 -53.10 -5.91 -29.52
C GLN A 513 -52.99 -4.90 -30.70
N GLY A 514 -53.63 -5.19 -31.81
CA GLY A 514 -53.49 -4.44 -33.07
C GLY A 514 -53.75 -2.93 -32.97
N ASN A 515 -54.62 -2.50 -32.08
CA ASN A 515 -54.91 -1.07 -31.87
C ASN A 515 -53.93 -0.34 -30.95
N ALA A 516 -53.04 -1.09 -30.24
CA ALA A 516 -52.03 -0.45 -29.44
C ALA A 516 -50.98 0.25 -30.30
N ILE A 517 -50.42 1.37 -29.80
CA ILE A 517 -49.39 2.13 -30.51
C ILE A 517 -48.08 1.37 -30.48
N ALA A 518 -47.55 1.04 -31.64
CA ALA A 518 -46.26 0.38 -31.84
C ALA A 518 -45.12 1.39 -32.01
N LEU A 519 -45.34 2.50 -32.75
CA LEU A 519 -44.32 3.50 -33.02
C LEU A 519 -44.86 4.92 -32.78
N VAL A 520 -44.00 5.77 -32.25
CA VAL A 520 -44.22 7.21 -32.10
C VAL A 520 -43.00 7.95 -32.67
N HIS A 521 -43.22 8.86 -33.60
CA HIS A 521 -42.20 9.73 -34.15
C HIS A 521 -42.77 11.12 -34.39
N GLY A 522 -42.38 12.10 -33.59
CA GLY A 522 -43.04 13.40 -33.58
C GLY A 522 -44.53 13.26 -33.28
N ASP A 523 -45.38 13.81 -34.16
CA ASP A 523 -46.85 13.72 -34.07
C ASP A 523 -47.41 12.44 -34.70
N THR A 524 -46.59 11.67 -35.41
CA THR A 524 -47.00 10.44 -36.08
C THR A 524 -47.09 9.29 -35.09
N ARG A 525 -48.22 8.60 -35.04
CA ARG A 525 -48.48 7.40 -34.26
C ARG A 525 -48.90 6.29 -35.17
N VAL A 526 -48.29 5.10 -35.06
CA VAL A 526 -48.60 3.92 -35.86
C VAL A 526 -48.93 2.78 -34.92
N SER A 527 -50.06 2.16 -35.12
CA SER A 527 -50.49 1.01 -34.34
C SER A 527 -49.78 -0.28 -34.78
N PHE A 528 -49.83 -1.35 -33.94
CA PHE A 528 -49.26 -2.64 -34.31
C PHE A 528 -49.93 -3.19 -35.58
N ALA A 529 -51.24 -3.06 -35.74
CA ALA A 529 -51.94 -3.55 -36.93
C ALA A 529 -51.52 -2.80 -38.21
N GLU A 530 -51.37 -1.46 -38.13
CA GLU A 530 -50.88 -0.65 -39.26
C GLU A 530 -49.45 -0.99 -39.64
N LEU A 531 -48.56 -1.13 -38.65
CA LEU A 531 -47.17 -1.51 -38.87
C LEU A 531 -47.03 -2.90 -39.46
N GLU A 532 -47.87 -3.86 -38.98
CA GLU A 532 -47.94 -5.23 -39.49
C GLU A 532 -48.39 -5.22 -40.97
N ALA A 533 -49.47 -4.46 -41.30
CA ALA A 533 -49.97 -4.40 -42.65
C ALA A 533 -48.95 -3.78 -43.62
N ARG A 534 -48.32 -2.65 -43.24
CA ARG A 534 -47.35 -1.94 -44.08
C ARG A 534 -46.09 -2.78 -44.28
N SER A 535 -45.55 -3.35 -43.22
CA SER A 535 -44.36 -4.20 -43.30
C SER A 535 -44.62 -5.52 -44.08
N ASN A 536 -45.80 -6.11 -44.00
CA ASN A 536 -46.20 -7.27 -44.81
C ASN A 536 -46.28 -6.90 -46.31
N GLN A 537 -46.83 -5.73 -46.63
CA GLN A 537 -46.92 -5.25 -48.01
C GLN A 537 -45.52 -5.07 -48.60
N LEU A 538 -44.64 -4.38 -47.88
CA LEU A 538 -43.27 -4.16 -48.32
C LEU A 538 -42.47 -5.47 -48.38
N ALA A 539 -42.68 -6.42 -47.46
CA ALA A 539 -42.03 -7.73 -47.48
C ALA A 539 -42.37 -8.51 -48.74
N ARG A 540 -43.68 -8.54 -49.14
CA ARG A 540 -44.11 -9.21 -50.38
C ARG A 540 -43.44 -8.59 -51.59
N TYR A 541 -43.38 -7.27 -51.64
CA TYR A 541 -42.68 -6.58 -52.72
C TYR A 541 -41.21 -6.96 -52.78
N LEU A 542 -40.51 -7.02 -51.64
CA LEU A 542 -39.10 -7.44 -51.57
C LEU A 542 -38.92 -8.87 -52.08
N ILE A 543 -39.82 -9.80 -51.71
CA ILE A 543 -39.77 -11.18 -52.19
C ILE A 543 -40.01 -11.22 -53.73
N GLU A 544 -40.94 -10.43 -54.26
CA GLU A 544 -41.18 -10.31 -55.71
C GLU A 544 -39.96 -9.74 -56.44
N GLN A 545 -39.16 -8.89 -55.80
CA GLN A 545 -37.88 -8.37 -56.32
C GLN A 545 -36.71 -9.36 -56.18
N GLY A 546 -36.94 -10.52 -55.59
CA GLY A 546 -35.95 -11.61 -55.52
C GLY A 546 -35.23 -11.72 -54.20
N VAL A 547 -35.61 -10.99 -53.16
CA VAL A 547 -34.99 -11.16 -51.84
C VAL A 547 -35.24 -12.56 -51.30
N ALA A 548 -34.16 -13.30 -51.10
CA ALA A 548 -34.15 -14.67 -50.59
C ALA A 548 -33.78 -14.75 -49.08
N ALA A 549 -33.85 -15.94 -48.50
CA ALA A 549 -33.43 -16.16 -47.11
C ALA A 549 -31.93 -15.83 -46.95
N ASP A 550 -31.62 -15.12 -45.87
CA ASP A 550 -30.28 -14.70 -45.49
C ASP A 550 -29.62 -13.66 -46.46
N GLU A 551 -30.34 -13.19 -47.47
CA GLU A 551 -29.83 -12.17 -48.38
C GLU A 551 -29.76 -10.80 -47.70
N VAL A 552 -28.62 -10.10 -47.90
CA VAL A 552 -28.37 -8.79 -47.26
C VAL A 552 -29.07 -7.69 -48.06
N VAL A 553 -29.94 -6.92 -47.41
CA VAL A 553 -30.69 -5.81 -48.02
C VAL A 553 -30.27 -4.50 -47.39
N GLY A 554 -29.67 -3.63 -48.16
CA GLY A 554 -29.31 -2.26 -47.73
C GLY A 554 -30.53 -1.41 -47.45
N VAL A 555 -30.63 -0.86 -46.23
CA VAL A 555 -31.76 0.01 -45.81
C VAL A 555 -31.22 1.39 -45.47
N SER A 556 -31.53 2.36 -46.31
CA SER A 556 -31.06 3.76 -46.16
C SER A 556 -32.22 4.69 -45.96
N PHE A 557 -32.47 5.06 -44.71
CA PHE A 557 -33.50 6.02 -44.30
C PHE A 557 -32.99 6.92 -43.17
N GLU A 558 -33.53 8.12 -43.08
CA GLU A 558 -33.45 8.88 -41.84
C GLU A 558 -34.25 8.18 -40.74
N ARG A 559 -33.90 8.48 -39.46
CA ARG A 559 -34.62 7.92 -38.32
C ARG A 559 -36.10 8.28 -38.37
N GLY A 560 -36.97 7.28 -38.36
CA GLY A 560 -38.40 7.48 -38.46
C GLY A 560 -39.17 6.18 -38.62
N VAL A 561 -40.49 6.30 -38.84
CA VAL A 561 -41.42 5.18 -39.00
C VAL A 561 -41.01 4.30 -40.16
N THR A 562 -40.68 4.88 -41.32
CA THR A 562 -40.31 4.15 -42.55
C THR A 562 -39.07 3.27 -42.37
N MET A 563 -38.10 3.70 -41.56
CA MET A 563 -36.90 2.90 -41.25
C MET A 563 -37.29 1.58 -40.52
N ILE A 564 -38.18 1.69 -39.56
CA ILE A 564 -38.63 0.51 -38.78
C ILE A 564 -39.51 -0.40 -39.65
N GLU A 565 -40.42 0.19 -40.50
CA GLU A 565 -41.19 -0.54 -41.50
C GLU A 565 -40.27 -1.35 -42.43
N ALA A 566 -39.20 -0.74 -42.94
CA ALA A 566 -38.25 -1.40 -43.81
C ALA A 566 -37.49 -2.55 -43.11
N PHE A 567 -37.01 -2.33 -41.86
CA PHE A 567 -36.34 -3.39 -41.10
C PHE A 567 -37.26 -4.61 -40.87
N LEU A 568 -38.50 -4.36 -40.47
CA LEU A 568 -39.50 -5.41 -40.32
C LEU A 568 -39.79 -6.13 -41.63
N ALA A 569 -39.91 -5.37 -42.74
CA ALA A 569 -40.21 -5.93 -44.04
C ALA A 569 -39.08 -6.86 -44.55
N VAL A 570 -37.83 -6.44 -44.39
CA VAL A 570 -36.67 -7.25 -44.79
C VAL A 570 -36.62 -8.55 -43.95
N MET A 571 -36.80 -8.47 -42.63
CA MET A 571 -36.84 -9.66 -41.77
C MET A 571 -38.03 -10.58 -42.13
N LYS A 572 -39.21 -10.03 -42.47
CA LYS A 572 -40.38 -10.77 -42.94
C LYS A 572 -40.16 -11.42 -44.31
N ALA A 573 -39.38 -10.80 -45.17
CA ALA A 573 -38.97 -11.37 -46.45
C ALA A 573 -37.93 -12.52 -46.28
N GLY A 574 -37.38 -12.70 -45.08
CA GLY A 574 -36.34 -13.72 -44.78
C GLY A 574 -34.93 -13.16 -44.95
N GLY A 575 -34.75 -11.89 -45.34
CA GLY A 575 -33.45 -11.24 -45.53
C GLY A 575 -32.85 -10.68 -44.23
N ALA A 576 -31.61 -10.30 -44.31
CA ALA A 576 -30.86 -9.56 -43.27
C ALA A 576 -30.77 -8.09 -43.66
N PHE A 577 -31.19 -7.17 -42.82
CA PHE A 577 -31.07 -5.75 -43.13
C PHE A 577 -29.68 -5.19 -42.76
N LEU A 578 -29.10 -4.40 -43.69
CA LEU A 578 -27.88 -3.62 -43.49
C LEU A 578 -28.28 -2.13 -43.30
N PRO A 579 -28.17 -1.55 -42.11
CA PRO A 579 -28.52 -0.15 -41.93
C PRO A 579 -27.45 0.75 -42.54
N LEU A 580 -27.87 1.62 -43.45
CA LEU A 580 -27.05 2.60 -44.16
C LEU A 580 -27.51 4.00 -43.79
N ASP A 581 -26.80 4.69 -42.92
CA ASP A 581 -27.14 6.07 -42.53
C ASP A 581 -26.85 7.01 -43.71
N PRO A 582 -27.87 7.72 -44.24
CA PRO A 582 -27.69 8.64 -45.38
C PRO A 582 -26.75 9.82 -45.07
N GLY A 583 -26.45 10.10 -43.81
CA GLY A 583 -25.47 11.09 -43.36
C GLY A 583 -24.02 10.62 -43.48
N TYR A 584 -23.76 9.34 -43.81
CA TYR A 584 -22.40 8.86 -43.97
C TYR A 584 -21.76 9.30 -45.27
N PRO A 585 -20.42 9.53 -45.30
CA PRO A 585 -19.69 9.79 -46.54
C PRO A 585 -19.90 8.68 -47.58
N ALA A 586 -20.00 9.05 -48.86
CA ALA A 586 -20.25 8.09 -49.96
C ALA A 586 -19.25 6.91 -50.00
N ASP A 587 -17.98 7.17 -49.70
CA ASP A 587 -16.96 6.12 -49.69
C ASP A 587 -17.19 5.10 -48.56
N ARG A 588 -17.71 5.53 -47.41
CA ARG A 588 -18.08 4.63 -46.31
C ARG A 588 -19.30 3.79 -46.68
N LEU A 589 -20.31 4.38 -47.28
CA LEU A 589 -21.50 3.64 -47.73
C LEU A 589 -21.12 2.61 -48.81
N ARG A 590 -20.26 2.97 -49.75
CA ARG A 590 -19.73 2.04 -50.76
C ARG A 590 -18.99 0.86 -50.10
N TYR A 591 -18.09 1.15 -49.18
CA TYR A 591 -17.37 0.10 -48.45
C TYR A 591 -18.33 -0.85 -47.72
N MET A 592 -19.35 -0.32 -47.03
CA MET A 592 -20.33 -1.15 -46.33
C MET A 592 -21.11 -2.06 -47.29
N LEU A 593 -21.49 -1.57 -48.47
CA LEU A 593 -22.18 -2.36 -49.49
C LEU A 593 -21.26 -3.43 -50.11
N GLU A 594 -20.01 -3.09 -50.42
CA GLU A 594 -19.06 -4.02 -50.99
C GLU A 594 -18.62 -5.10 -50.00
N ASP A 595 -18.44 -4.77 -48.70
CA ASP A 595 -18.00 -5.69 -47.66
C ASP A 595 -19.11 -6.66 -47.23
N SER A 596 -20.38 -6.24 -47.36
CA SER A 596 -21.56 -7.05 -46.99
C SER A 596 -21.99 -8.07 -48.08
N GLY A 597 -21.48 -7.98 -49.31
CA GLY A 597 -21.81 -8.85 -50.46
C GLY A 597 -22.94 -8.26 -51.26
#